data_1c28716d6bc78254b857c0796bb481c0
#
_entry.id   1c28716d6bc78254b857c0796bb481c0
#
_cell.length_a   1.000
_cell.length_b   1.000
_cell.length_c   1.000
_cell.angle_alpha   90.00
_cell.angle_beta   90.00
_cell.angle_gamma   90.00
#
_symmetry.space_group_name_H-M   'P 1'
#
loop_
_entity.id
_entity.type
_entity.pdbx_description
1 polymer ?
#
loop_
_entity_poly.entity_id
_entity_poly.type
_entity_poly.pdbx_seq_one_letter_code
_entity_poly.pdbx_strand_id
1 'polypeptide(L)'
;MSSMMDACFLLIIFFVVNASQITVAKDPCVKMPNAVTCSEMKEAKGCVVVNVFPDVEKMDERTANKFGENYQPGTVWSVSDGAKTIGYQAQQTQDLTDYITKQVEMWKAKNLDPSMIRLYVRGDQNAPWERSATVIRCAASAGLSNVVFGTLPAK
;
A
#
# COMPACT_ATOMS: atom_id res chain seq x y z
N MET A 1 8.53 36.10 26.47
CA MET A 1 7.84 36.26 25.18
C MET A 1 8.44 35.40 24.10
N SER A 2 9.75 35.38 23.86
CA SER A 2 10.42 34.53 22.88
C SER A 2 10.28 33.03 23.17
N SER A 3 10.22 32.61 24.43
CA SER A 3 10.03 31.19 24.81
C SER A 3 8.64 30.65 24.47
N MET A 4 7.58 31.47 24.49
CA MET A 4 6.24 31.05 24.08
C MET A 4 6.13 30.93 22.56
N MET A 5 6.79 31.78 21.79
CA MET A 5 6.86 31.70 20.33
C MET A 5 7.62 30.47 19.90
N ASP A 6 8.69 30.11 20.59
CA ASP A 6 9.47 28.88 20.32
C ASP A 6 8.65 27.63 20.59
N ALA A 7 7.91 27.58 21.71
CA ALA A 7 6.99 26.46 22.01
C ALA A 7 5.90 26.31 20.95
N CYS A 8 5.30 27.39 20.46
CA CYS A 8 4.32 27.39 19.38
C CYS A 8 4.94 26.89 18.06
N PHE A 9 6.16 27.33 17.74
CA PHE A 9 6.89 26.91 16.55
C PHE A 9 7.22 25.42 16.59
N LEU A 10 7.68 24.89 17.71
CA LEU A 10 7.92 23.46 17.92
C LEU A 10 6.64 22.63 17.78
N LEU A 11 5.51 23.10 18.31
CA LEU A 11 4.21 22.48 18.16
C LEU A 11 3.78 22.42 16.68
N ILE A 12 3.96 23.49 15.92
CA ILE A 12 3.64 23.53 14.48
C ILE A 12 4.49 22.52 13.72
N ILE A 13 5.80 22.46 13.98
CA ILE A 13 6.70 21.48 13.37
C ILE A 13 6.27 20.06 13.73
N PHE A 14 5.92 19.81 14.96
CA PHE A 14 5.42 18.49 15.42
C PHE A 14 4.16 18.08 14.69
N PHE A 15 3.17 18.95 14.51
CA PHE A 15 1.96 18.69 13.76
C PHE A 15 2.23 18.44 12.27
N VAL A 16 3.11 19.22 11.65
CA VAL A 16 3.49 19.05 10.24
C VAL A 16 4.17 17.71 10.01
N VAL A 17 5.10 17.30 10.89
CA VAL A 17 5.78 16.01 10.82
C VAL A 17 4.79 14.85 10.98
N ASN A 18 3.88 14.93 11.94
CA ASN A 18 2.84 13.91 12.14
C ASN A 18 1.87 13.83 10.96
N ALA A 19 1.46 14.98 10.40
CA ALA A 19 0.60 15.02 9.22
C ALA A 19 1.26 14.36 8.00
N SER A 20 2.56 14.54 7.81
CA SER A 20 3.31 13.93 6.70
C SER A 20 3.46 12.41 6.84
N GLN A 21 3.40 11.87 8.05
CA GLN A 21 3.48 10.43 8.31
C GLN A 21 2.18 9.66 8.06
N ILE A 22 1.05 10.37 7.92
CA ILE A 22 -0.27 9.76 7.71
C ILE A 22 -0.51 9.44 6.23
N THR A 23 0.32 9.91 5.33
CA THR A 23 0.14 9.72 3.89
C THR A 23 0.51 8.28 3.48
N VAL A 24 -0.41 7.61 2.78
CA VAL A 24 -0.12 6.31 2.16
C VAL A 24 0.86 6.51 1.00
N ALA A 25 1.97 5.80 1.03
CA ALA A 25 2.92 5.81 -0.07
C ALA A 25 2.24 5.30 -1.35
N LYS A 26 2.29 6.10 -2.41
CA LYS A 26 1.66 5.78 -3.70
C LYS A 26 2.72 5.37 -4.70
N ASP A 27 2.59 4.18 -5.25
CA ASP A 27 3.43 3.72 -6.34
C ASP A 27 2.94 4.34 -7.67
N PRO A 28 3.79 5.06 -8.42
CA PRO A 28 3.39 5.68 -9.69
C PRO A 28 3.15 4.68 -10.83
N CYS A 29 3.60 3.43 -10.67
CA CYS A 29 3.44 2.39 -11.69
C CYS A 29 2.07 1.70 -11.65
N VAL A 30 1.24 2.01 -10.67
CA VAL A 30 -0.10 1.43 -10.52
C VAL A 30 -1.17 2.47 -10.90
N LYS A 31 -1.95 2.15 -11.90
CA LYS A 31 -3.14 2.93 -12.30
C LYS A 31 -4.38 2.28 -11.71
N MET A 32 -4.92 2.87 -10.69
CA MET A 32 -6.11 2.35 -10.01
C MET A 32 -7.35 2.46 -10.89
N PRO A 33 -8.25 1.47 -10.82
CA PRO A 33 -9.52 1.53 -11.55
C PRO A 33 -10.44 2.62 -11.00
N ASN A 34 -11.30 3.14 -11.85
CA ASN A 34 -12.34 4.06 -11.45
C ASN A 34 -13.54 3.30 -10.85
N ALA A 35 -14.13 3.85 -9.83
CA ALA A 35 -15.33 3.30 -9.21
C ALA A 35 -16.45 4.35 -9.18
N VAL A 36 -17.67 3.91 -9.48
CA VAL A 36 -18.85 4.77 -9.44
C VAL A 36 -19.18 5.19 -8.04
N THR A 37 -19.01 4.27 -7.09
CA THR A 37 -19.21 4.53 -5.68
C THR A 37 -17.93 4.21 -4.93
N CYS A 38 -17.32 5.20 -4.32
CA CYS A 38 -16.16 5.01 -3.47
C CYS A 38 -16.27 5.90 -2.25
N SER A 39 -15.72 5.43 -1.14
CA SER A 39 -15.59 6.22 0.07
C SER A 39 -14.13 6.66 0.24
N GLU A 40 -13.96 7.88 0.68
CA GLU A 40 -12.64 8.41 0.98
C GLU A 40 -12.05 7.73 2.21
N MET A 41 -10.83 7.25 2.10
CA MET A 41 -10.13 6.67 3.24
C MET A 41 -9.57 7.79 4.13
N LYS A 42 -10.18 7.95 5.30
CA LYS A 42 -9.85 9.03 6.23
C LYS A 42 -8.51 8.83 6.95
N GLU A 43 -8.10 7.59 7.14
CA GLU A 43 -6.90 7.27 7.91
C GLU A 43 -6.07 6.19 7.22
N ALA A 44 -4.78 6.47 7.05
CA ALA A 44 -3.81 5.50 6.55
C ALA A 44 -3.21 4.62 7.66
N LYS A 45 -3.48 4.96 8.93
CA LYS A 45 -2.99 4.22 10.08
C LYS A 45 -3.55 2.79 10.09
N GLY A 46 -2.69 1.82 10.29
CA GLY A 46 -3.09 0.40 10.28
C GLY A 46 -3.21 -0.21 8.89
N CYS A 47 -2.91 0.52 7.83
CA CYS A 47 -2.94 -0.03 6.48
C CYS A 47 -1.66 -0.81 6.17
N VAL A 48 -1.86 -2.02 5.68
CA VAL A 48 -0.81 -2.82 5.04
C VAL A 48 -1.01 -2.68 3.53
N VAL A 49 -0.14 -1.95 2.85
CA VAL A 49 -0.31 -1.59 1.44
C VAL A 49 0.42 -2.56 0.54
N VAL A 50 -0.28 -3.15 -0.41
CA VAL A 50 0.27 -3.99 -1.46
C VAL A 50 -0.17 -3.46 -2.82
N ASN A 51 0.81 -3.20 -3.67
CA ASN A 51 0.57 -2.81 -5.06
C ASN A 51 0.57 -4.05 -5.95
N VAL A 52 -0.36 -4.10 -6.88
CA VAL A 52 -0.50 -5.20 -7.83
C VAL A 52 -0.33 -4.66 -9.24
N PHE A 53 0.64 -5.19 -9.96
CA PHE A 53 0.99 -4.72 -11.31
C PHE A 53 0.32 -5.56 -12.40
N PRO A 54 -0.01 -4.96 -13.55
CA PRO A 54 -0.40 -5.68 -14.76
C PRO A 54 0.85 -6.26 -15.46
N ASP A 55 0.64 -6.99 -16.54
CA ASP A 55 1.73 -7.36 -17.43
C ASP A 55 2.31 -6.10 -18.09
N VAL A 56 3.63 -6.10 -18.31
CA VAL A 56 4.35 -4.94 -18.88
C VAL A 56 3.77 -4.54 -20.24
N GLU A 57 3.31 -5.52 -21.02
CA GLU A 57 2.68 -5.31 -22.33
C GLU A 57 1.38 -4.50 -22.26
N LYS A 58 0.72 -4.50 -21.11
CA LYS A 58 -0.52 -3.75 -20.86
C LYS A 58 -0.28 -2.38 -20.23
N MET A 59 0.96 -2.02 -19.98
CA MET A 59 1.34 -0.71 -19.48
C MET A 59 1.53 0.26 -20.65
N ASP A 60 1.28 1.53 -20.42
CA ASP A 60 1.72 2.57 -21.35
C ASP A 60 3.26 2.70 -21.31
N GLU A 61 3.84 3.17 -22.41
CA GLU A 61 5.30 3.23 -22.59
C GLU A 61 6.01 3.96 -21.45
N ARG A 62 5.46 5.07 -20.97
CA ARG A 62 6.03 5.85 -19.86
C ARG A 62 6.05 5.05 -18.56
N THR A 63 4.97 4.34 -18.27
CA THR A 63 4.84 3.51 -17.06
C THR A 63 5.72 2.27 -17.16
N ALA A 64 5.78 1.64 -18.34
CA ALA A 64 6.64 0.47 -18.59
C ALA A 64 8.12 0.81 -18.40
N ASN A 65 8.57 1.98 -18.88
CA ASN A 65 9.95 2.44 -18.68
C ASN A 65 10.26 2.65 -17.19
N LYS A 66 9.40 3.35 -16.47
CA LYS A 66 9.56 3.53 -15.02
C LYS A 66 9.55 2.21 -14.26
N PHE A 67 8.70 1.28 -14.68
CA PHE A 67 8.64 -0.06 -14.09
C PHE A 67 9.96 -0.80 -14.30
N GLY A 68 10.50 -0.79 -15.52
CA GLY A 68 11.78 -1.41 -15.83
C GLY A 68 12.99 -0.80 -15.09
N GLU A 69 12.92 0.49 -14.74
CA GLU A 69 13.97 1.15 -13.93
C GLU A 69 13.92 0.73 -12.46
N ASN A 70 12.72 0.50 -11.92
CA ASN A 70 12.49 0.28 -10.49
C ASN A 70 12.32 -1.18 -10.09
N TYR A 71 11.91 -2.05 -11.01
CA TYR A 71 11.54 -3.42 -10.72
C TYR A 71 12.18 -4.41 -11.70
N GLN A 72 12.45 -5.61 -11.22
CA GLN A 72 12.91 -6.70 -12.06
C GLN A 72 11.78 -7.25 -12.94
N PRO A 73 12.11 -7.78 -14.14
CA PRO A 73 11.13 -8.45 -14.97
C PRO A 73 10.41 -9.57 -14.21
N GLY A 74 9.09 -9.66 -14.39
CA GLY A 74 8.28 -10.66 -13.71
C GLY A 74 7.82 -10.27 -12.30
N THR A 75 8.13 -9.07 -11.84
CA THR A 75 7.58 -8.54 -10.59
C THR A 75 6.08 -8.33 -10.73
N VAL A 76 5.32 -8.87 -9.81
CA VAL A 76 3.85 -8.85 -9.82
C VAL A 76 3.29 -8.01 -8.68
N TRP A 77 3.98 -7.99 -7.55
CA TRP A 77 3.59 -7.23 -6.37
C TRP A 77 4.74 -6.38 -5.86
N SER A 78 4.41 -5.25 -5.28
CA SER A 78 5.32 -4.49 -4.43
C SER A 78 4.61 -4.10 -3.13
N VAL A 79 5.40 -3.84 -2.10
CA VAL A 79 4.89 -3.45 -0.80
C VAL A 79 5.05 -1.95 -0.57
N SER A 80 4.39 -1.43 0.44
CA SER A 80 4.10 -0.01 0.65
C SER A 80 5.23 1.00 0.47
N ASP A 81 6.45 0.59 0.75
CA ASP A 81 7.62 1.47 0.67
C ASP A 81 8.38 1.37 -0.65
N GLY A 82 7.91 0.50 -1.56
CA GLY A 82 8.62 0.21 -2.81
C GLY A 82 9.95 -0.51 -2.64
N ALA A 83 10.39 -0.73 -1.40
CA ALA A 83 11.69 -1.31 -1.11
C ALA A 83 11.75 -2.83 -1.34
N LYS A 84 10.60 -3.48 -1.32
CA LYS A 84 10.51 -4.93 -1.52
C LYS A 84 9.62 -5.28 -2.70
N THR A 85 10.17 -6.02 -3.64
CA THR A 85 9.45 -6.55 -4.80
C THR A 85 9.24 -8.05 -4.64
N ILE A 86 8.09 -8.54 -5.07
CA ILE A 86 7.70 -9.93 -4.93
C ILE A 86 7.15 -10.44 -6.26
N GLY A 87 7.73 -11.51 -6.78
CA GLY A 87 7.28 -12.14 -8.02
C GLY A 87 6.13 -13.13 -7.83
N TYR A 88 5.73 -13.83 -8.89
CA TYR A 88 4.51 -14.68 -8.91
C TYR A 88 4.76 -16.17 -8.60
N GLN A 89 5.92 -16.56 -8.15
CA GLN A 89 6.20 -17.96 -7.81
C GLN A 89 5.70 -18.33 -6.39
N ALA A 90 5.49 -19.60 -6.14
CA ALA A 90 4.96 -20.08 -4.85
C ALA A 90 5.79 -19.65 -3.64
N GLN A 91 7.11 -19.62 -3.79
CA GLN A 91 8.03 -19.17 -2.75
C GLN A 91 7.86 -17.67 -2.45
N GLN A 92 7.61 -16.90 -3.47
CA GLN A 92 7.39 -15.46 -3.34
C GLN A 92 6.00 -15.14 -2.75
N THR A 93 5.05 -16.05 -2.92
CA THR A 93 3.75 -15.97 -2.22
C THR A 93 3.94 -16.14 -0.71
N GLN A 94 4.81 -17.05 -0.29
CA GLN A 94 5.17 -17.20 1.13
C GLN A 94 5.85 -15.93 1.66
N ASP A 95 6.76 -15.35 0.90
CA ASP A 95 7.41 -14.08 1.27
C ASP A 95 6.39 -12.95 1.45
N LEU A 96 5.36 -12.90 0.61
CA LEU A 96 4.28 -11.92 0.74
C LEU A 96 3.48 -12.14 2.03
N THR A 97 3.15 -13.38 2.35
CA THR A 97 2.47 -13.74 3.60
C THR A 97 3.31 -13.34 4.82
N ASP A 98 4.60 -13.65 4.81
CA ASP A 98 5.53 -13.30 5.89
C ASP A 98 5.64 -11.79 6.07
N TYR A 99 5.72 -11.04 4.97
CA TYR A 99 5.73 -9.58 5.01
C TYR A 99 4.44 -9.01 5.62
N ILE A 100 3.28 -9.49 5.19
CA ILE A 100 1.98 -9.04 5.73
C ILE A 100 1.89 -9.35 7.22
N THR A 101 2.28 -10.56 7.62
CA THR A 101 2.31 -10.97 9.04
C THR A 101 3.19 -10.02 9.87
N LYS A 102 4.37 -9.72 9.38
CA LYS A 102 5.31 -8.80 10.04
C LYS A 102 4.72 -7.38 10.19
N GLN A 103 4.04 -6.89 9.16
CA GLN A 103 3.38 -5.58 9.22
C GLN A 103 2.23 -5.57 10.24
N VAL A 104 1.44 -6.63 10.28
CA VAL A 104 0.35 -6.79 11.26
C VAL A 104 0.91 -6.79 12.69
N GLU A 105 1.98 -7.54 12.95
CA GLU A 105 2.64 -7.59 14.25
C GLU A 105 3.22 -6.22 14.63
N MET A 106 3.79 -5.50 13.69
CA MET A 106 4.31 -4.15 13.92
C MET A 106 3.20 -3.18 14.35
N TRP A 107 2.03 -3.24 13.70
CA TRP A 107 0.90 -2.41 14.09
C TRP A 107 0.34 -2.80 15.45
N LYS A 108 0.28 -4.09 15.77
CA LYS A 108 -0.12 -4.58 17.10
C LYS A 108 0.86 -4.10 18.19
N ALA A 109 2.16 -4.12 17.90
CA ALA A 109 3.18 -3.63 18.82
C ALA A 109 3.07 -2.12 19.09
N LYS A 110 2.49 -1.36 18.16
CA LYS A 110 2.16 0.07 18.33
C LYS A 110 0.83 0.31 19.07
N ASN A 111 0.29 -0.70 19.71
CA ASN A 111 -0.98 -0.67 20.45
C ASN A 111 -2.20 -0.28 19.59
N LEU A 112 -2.15 -0.57 18.30
CA LEU A 112 -3.31 -0.41 17.43
C LEU A 112 -4.27 -1.58 17.62
N ASP A 113 -5.57 -1.29 17.73
CA ASP A 113 -6.59 -2.32 17.80
C ASP A 113 -6.52 -3.20 16.55
N PRO A 114 -6.45 -4.54 16.69
CA PRO A 114 -6.42 -5.45 15.54
C PRO A 114 -7.56 -5.25 14.54
N SER A 115 -8.73 -4.80 14.98
CA SER A 115 -9.87 -4.49 14.10
C SER A 115 -9.62 -3.28 13.18
N MET A 116 -8.68 -2.42 13.53
CA MET A 116 -8.27 -1.26 12.75
C MET A 116 -7.20 -1.58 11.70
N ILE A 117 -6.57 -2.74 11.79
CA ILE A 117 -5.55 -3.18 10.84
C ILE A 117 -6.25 -3.74 9.61
N ARG A 118 -5.88 -3.23 8.43
CA ARG A 118 -6.52 -3.58 7.17
C ARG A 118 -5.51 -3.71 6.04
N LEU A 119 -5.82 -4.60 5.11
CA LEU A 119 -5.09 -4.72 3.85
C LEU A 119 -5.62 -3.66 2.89
N TYR A 120 -4.70 -2.86 2.34
CA TYR A 120 -5.02 -1.91 1.29
C TYR A 120 -4.40 -2.39 -0.02
N VAL A 121 -5.23 -2.92 -0.92
CA VAL A 121 -4.82 -3.42 -2.23
C VAL A 121 -4.93 -2.29 -3.23
N ARG A 122 -3.81 -1.89 -3.79
CA ARG A 122 -3.73 -0.94 -4.91
C ARG A 122 -3.51 -1.74 -6.19
N GLY A 123 -4.59 -2.27 -6.73
CA GLY A 123 -4.56 -3.04 -7.98
C GLY A 123 -4.62 -2.12 -9.19
N ASP A 124 -3.75 -2.40 -10.17
CA ASP A 124 -3.84 -1.73 -11.47
C ASP A 124 -5.11 -2.18 -12.20
N GLN A 125 -5.74 -1.27 -12.95
CA GLN A 125 -6.97 -1.56 -13.70
C GLN A 125 -6.80 -2.67 -14.75
N ASN A 126 -5.58 -2.89 -15.23
CA ASN A 126 -5.23 -3.91 -16.22
C ASN A 126 -4.62 -5.17 -15.60
N ALA A 127 -4.47 -5.22 -14.27
CA ALA A 127 -3.92 -6.38 -13.60
C ALA A 127 -4.95 -7.53 -13.55
N PRO A 128 -4.52 -8.79 -13.78
CA PRO A 128 -5.40 -9.93 -13.61
C PRO A 128 -5.92 -10.03 -12.18
N TRP A 129 -7.21 -10.31 -12.03
CA TRP A 129 -7.83 -10.46 -10.70
C TRP A 129 -7.16 -11.50 -9.82
N GLU A 130 -6.64 -12.57 -10.41
CA GLU A 130 -5.95 -13.65 -9.69
C GLU A 130 -4.79 -13.13 -8.83
N ARG A 131 -4.09 -12.09 -9.26
CA ARG A 131 -2.99 -11.47 -8.52
C ARG A 131 -3.49 -10.80 -7.24
N SER A 132 -4.58 -10.06 -7.33
CA SER A 132 -5.24 -9.45 -6.17
C SER A 132 -5.84 -10.50 -5.24
N ALA A 133 -6.46 -11.53 -5.78
CA ALA A 133 -7.01 -12.66 -5.02
C ALA A 133 -5.92 -13.39 -4.23
N THR A 134 -4.73 -13.54 -4.80
CA THR A 134 -3.57 -14.15 -4.10
C THR A 134 -3.14 -13.27 -2.93
N VAL A 135 -3.08 -11.96 -3.10
CA VAL A 135 -2.77 -11.02 -2.01
C VAL A 135 -3.78 -11.14 -0.87
N ILE A 136 -5.06 -11.23 -1.19
CA ILE A 136 -6.13 -11.41 -0.20
C ILE A 136 -5.97 -12.74 0.56
N ARG A 137 -5.65 -13.82 -0.15
CA ARG A 137 -5.38 -15.13 0.49
C ARG A 137 -4.18 -15.08 1.43
N CYS A 138 -3.09 -14.43 1.01
CA CYS A 138 -1.92 -14.22 1.86
C CYS A 138 -2.27 -13.42 3.11
N ALA A 139 -3.07 -12.38 2.98
CA ALA A 139 -3.53 -11.58 4.11
C ALA A 139 -4.43 -12.38 5.06
N ALA A 140 -5.34 -13.19 4.52
CA ALA A 140 -6.18 -14.07 5.32
C ALA A 140 -5.35 -15.09 6.11
N SER A 141 -4.32 -15.65 5.50
CA SER A 141 -3.36 -16.55 6.17
C SER A 141 -2.58 -15.84 7.28
N ALA A 142 -2.36 -14.54 7.15
CA ALA A 142 -1.75 -13.71 8.19
C ALA A 142 -2.74 -13.26 9.29
N GLY A 143 -3.99 -13.66 9.21
CA GLY A 143 -5.04 -13.31 10.17
C GLY A 143 -5.72 -11.98 9.91
N LEU A 144 -5.54 -11.39 8.74
CA LEU A 144 -6.10 -10.10 8.36
C LEU A 144 -7.40 -10.30 7.57
N SER A 145 -8.51 -9.81 8.10
CA SER A 145 -9.85 -10.00 7.51
C SER A 145 -10.40 -8.74 6.83
N ASN A 146 -9.89 -7.57 7.17
CA ASN A 146 -10.33 -6.32 6.59
C ASN A 146 -9.53 -6.01 5.31
N VAL A 147 -10.23 -5.88 4.19
CA VAL A 147 -9.62 -5.58 2.90
C VAL A 147 -10.25 -4.31 2.31
N VAL A 148 -9.41 -3.41 1.87
CA VAL A 148 -9.80 -2.18 1.18
C VAL A 148 -9.14 -2.15 -0.19
N PHE A 149 -9.93 -1.92 -1.22
CA PHE A 149 -9.41 -1.73 -2.58
C PHE A 149 -9.24 -0.25 -2.88
N GLY A 150 -8.05 0.10 -3.38
CA GLY A 150 -7.80 1.43 -3.89
C GLY A 150 -8.50 1.64 -5.24
N THR A 151 -9.35 2.64 -5.31
CA THR A 151 -10.03 3.06 -6.53
C THR A 151 -9.99 4.58 -6.64
N LEU A 152 -10.18 5.08 -7.86
CA LEU A 152 -10.36 6.51 -8.11
C LEU A 152 -11.85 6.77 -8.29
N PRO A 153 -12.35 7.96 -7.87
CA PRO A 153 -13.73 8.32 -8.16
C PRO A 153 -13.93 8.45 -9.68
N ALA A 154 -15.07 7.97 -10.15
CA ALA A 154 -15.47 8.15 -11.54
C ALA A 154 -15.65 9.64 -11.84
N LYS A 155 -15.12 10.07 -13.00
CA LYS A 155 -15.27 11.46 -13.49
C LYS A 155 -16.64 11.65 -14.12
#